data_6eb28d5edd6f81a97418b3f0f474818f
#
_entry.id   6eb28d5edd6f81a97418b3f0f474818f
#
_cell.length_a   1.000
_cell.length_b   1.000
_cell.length_c   1.000
_cell.angle_alpha   90.00
_cell.angle_beta   90.00
_cell.angle_gamma   90.00
#
_symmetry.space_group_name_H-M   'P 1'
#
loop_
_entity.id
_entity.type
_entity.pdbx_description
1 polymer ?
#
loop_
_entity_poly.entity_id
_entity_poly.type
_entity_poly.pdbx_seq_one_letter_code
_entity_poly.pdbx_strand_id
1 'polypeptide(L)'
;MLSSFLLTVVLVVAGSGSSQATQQGKGQAQQTIQSVVAKQAALVSEFDVNGLKVLLKRREGSLTVAAGLFIRGGAANINAQNAGIETLMLSAATEATTNFPREKMRSELSRMGTVIGSSSNNDYSVLSLATTRMHFDRSWEIFSDVALRPSFTKEDVALVQQRMVVSLSDDTDNPDVYLQKLQERVAYAGHPYLNDTSGTPETIAKLTPDDLRRYHDQLMQTSRLLLVIVGDLNPSDVRDLVTASLGKLPRGNYKPQEVPALSFEKSTVEVTPRDLPTNYIQGLFTAPALTSPDIYAMRVASSLLRDRVFEEVRVKRNLSYAPDAFLRTQAANVGGLYVTAVDANQSVRVMLNEIARLQSEPVSAEDIHAVVAQYLTTYYLGQETNAAQAGELAQYELIGGGWRNSVDFLEKLTAVTPADVQRVAQKYMRNIRFVVLGNPNSVDRSVFTGQAG
;
A
#
# COMPACT_ATOMS: atom_id res chain seq x y z
N MET A 1 7.08 -12.36 33.10
CA MET A 1 8.45 -11.87 33.08
C MET A 1 8.70 -11.28 31.69
N LEU A 2 8.65 -9.96 31.62
CA LEU A 2 8.94 -9.23 30.38
C LEU A 2 10.45 -9.22 30.16
N SER A 3 10.93 -9.90 29.12
CA SER A 3 12.31 -9.80 28.66
C SER A 3 12.37 -8.72 27.58
N SER A 4 12.69 -7.50 28.03
CA SER A 4 12.99 -6.37 27.15
C SER A 4 14.36 -6.59 26.54
N PHE A 5 14.42 -6.94 25.25
CA PHE A 5 15.65 -6.82 24.47
C PHE A 5 15.81 -5.36 24.03
N LEU A 6 16.54 -4.59 24.83
CA LEU A 6 17.08 -3.30 24.40
C LEU A 6 18.18 -3.57 23.36
N LEU A 7 17.92 -3.22 22.13
CA LEU A 7 18.95 -3.17 21.09
C LEU A 7 19.77 -1.89 21.33
N THR A 8 20.93 -2.05 21.96
CA THR A 8 21.89 -0.94 22.12
C THR A 8 22.56 -0.70 20.77
N VAL A 9 22.09 0.31 20.05
CA VAL A 9 22.81 0.84 18.89
C VAL A 9 23.96 1.68 19.44
N VAL A 10 25.18 1.14 19.39
CA VAL A 10 26.40 1.88 19.74
C VAL A 10 26.69 2.86 18.61
N LEU A 11 26.40 4.13 18.83
CA LEU A 11 26.94 5.22 18.02
C LEU A 11 28.44 5.34 18.31
N VAL A 12 29.27 4.88 17.39
CA VAL A 12 30.70 5.15 17.43
C VAL A 12 30.92 6.53 16.83
N VAL A 13 31.18 7.52 17.70
CA VAL A 13 31.67 8.83 17.30
C VAL A 13 33.09 8.63 16.74
N ALA A 14 33.28 8.97 15.46
CA ALA A 14 34.56 8.85 14.78
C ALA A 14 35.51 9.96 15.23
N GLY A 15 36.43 9.62 16.10
CA GLY A 15 37.70 10.31 16.27
C GLY A 15 38.65 9.88 15.15
N SER A 16 39.39 10.82 14.58
CA SER A 16 40.39 10.66 13.52
C SER A 16 41.44 9.59 13.85
N GLY A 17 41.25 8.36 13.35
CA GLY A 17 42.20 7.24 13.52
C GLY A 17 41.92 6.16 12.48
N SER A 18 42.88 5.99 11.57
CA SER A 18 43.18 4.89 10.64
C SER A 18 42.04 4.17 9.88
N SER A 19 42.17 4.13 8.57
CA SER A 19 41.30 3.45 7.61
C SER A 19 40.99 1.96 7.89
N GLN A 20 41.81 1.28 8.68
CA GLN A 20 41.59 -0.14 9.05
C GLN A 20 40.51 -0.32 10.13
N ALA A 21 40.40 0.55 11.11
CA ALA A 21 39.35 0.48 12.14
C ALA A 21 37.95 0.76 11.54
N THR A 22 37.88 1.63 10.53
CA THR A 22 36.62 1.95 9.82
C THR A 22 36.15 0.79 8.94
N GLN A 23 37.07 0.03 8.32
CA GLN A 23 36.73 -1.17 7.53
C GLN A 23 36.28 -2.34 8.42
N GLN A 24 36.93 -2.56 9.55
CA GLN A 24 36.50 -3.59 10.50
C GLN A 24 35.13 -3.29 11.13
N GLY A 25 34.86 -2.03 11.49
CA GLY A 25 33.56 -1.63 12.02
C GLY A 25 32.42 -1.79 11.00
N LYS A 26 32.67 -1.45 9.73
CA LYS A 26 31.70 -1.68 8.64
C LYS A 26 31.44 -3.17 8.39
N GLY A 27 32.47 -4.02 8.43
CA GLY A 27 32.33 -5.48 8.29
C GLY A 27 31.51 -6.11 9.41
N GLN A 28 31.71 -5.69 10.67
CA GLN A 28 30.93 -6.18 11.80
C GLN A 28 29.47 -5.71 11.77
N ALA A 29 29.20 -4.45 11.38
CA ALA A 29 27.85 -3.95 11.23
C ALA A 29 27.09 -4.71 10.12
N GLN A 30 27.73 -4.97 9.00
CA GLN A 30 27.14 -5.71 7.88
C GLN A 30 26.87 -7.17 8.22
N GLN A 31 27.77 -7.86 8.95
CA GLN A 31 27.53 -9.20 9.46
C GLN A 31 26.37 -9.25 10.47
N THR A 32 26.23 -8.23 11.31
CA THR A 32 25.11 -8.12 12.26
C THR A 32 23.80 -7.98 11.53
N ILE A 33 23.71 -7.11 10.52
CA ILE A 33 22.50 -6.91 9.69
C ILE A 33 22.13 -8.21 8.98
N GLN A 34 23.09 -8.88 8.32
CA GLN A 34 22.83 -10.15 7.63
C GLN A 34 22.33 -11.24 8.58
N SER A 35 22.85 -11.30 9.81
CA SER A 35 22.37 -12.25 10.82
C SER A 35 20.92 -11.96 11.26
N VAL A 36 20.53 -10.69 11.36
CA VAL A 36 19.15 -10.28 11.67
C VAL A 36 18.22 -10.61 10.51
N VAL A 37 18.62 -10.32 9.28
CA VAL A 37 17.88 -10.67 8.06
C VAL A 37 17.62 -12.18 7.99
N ALA A 38 18.66 -13.00 8.18
CA ALA A 38 18.53 -14.45 8.16
C ALA A 38 17.60 -14.97 9.26
N LYS A 39 17.66 -14.41 10.47
CA LYS A 39 16.76 -14.76 11.59
C LYS A 39 15.31 -14.40 11.26
N GLN A 40 15.05 -13.22 10.70
CA GLN A 40 13.70 -12.82 10.31
C GLN A 40 13.13 -13.71 9.19
N ALA A 41 13.94 -14.04 8.19
CA ALA A 41 13.54 -14.95 7.12
C ALA A 41 13.21 -16.36 7.63
N ALA A 42 13.96 -16.84 8.62
CA ALA A 42 13.71 -18.16 9.23
C ALA A 42 12.39 -18.27 10.00
N LEU A 43 11.77 -17.15 10.37
CA LEU A 43 10.45 -17.12 10.99
C LEU A 43 9.31 -17.38 9.99
N VAL A 44 9.58 -17.31 8.68
CA VAL A 44 8.57 -17.48 7.62
C VAL A 44 8.69 -18.88 7.02
N SER A 45 7.65 -19.69 7.22
CA SER A 45 7.45 -20.96 6.53
C SER A 45 6.65 -20.73 5.25
N GLU A 46 7.14 -21.27 4.14
CA GLU A 46 6.48 -21.21 2.83
C GLU A 46 6.12 -22.63 2.38
N PHE A 47 4.88 -22.83 1.96
CA PHE A 47 4.42 -24.11 1.43
C PHE A 47 3.23 -23.92 0.46
N ASP A 48 2.95 -24.97 -0.31
CA ASP A 48 1.84 -25.02 -1.27
C ASP A 48 0.77 -26.00 -0.81
N VAL A 49 -0.50 -25.61 -1.02
CA VAL A 49 -1.67 -26.49 -0.83
C VAL A 49 -2.54 -26.40 -2.07
N ASN A 50 -2.51 -27.43 -2.92
CA ASN A 50 -3.29 -27.47 -4.17
C ASN A 50 -3.09 -26.23 -5.09
N GLY A 51 -1.88 -25.67 -5.13
CA GLY A 51 -1.57 -24.46 -5.90
C GLY A 51 -1.81 -23.14 -5.16
N LEU A 52 -2.33 -23.18 -3.93
CA LEU A 52 -2.39 -22.03 -3.03
C LEU A 52 -1.03 -21.86 -2.34
N LYS A 53 -0.33 -20.80 -2.64
CA LYS A 53 0.88 -20.43 -1.89
C LYS A 53 0.48 -19.93 -0.50
N VAL A 54 1.11 -20.49 0.54
CA VAL A 54 0.91 -20.12 1.93
C VAL A 54 2.20 -19.61 2.54
N LEU A 55 2.16 -18.43 3.14
CA LEU A 55 3.23 -17.86 3.95
C LEU A 55 2.76 -17.83 5.40
N LEU A 56 3.46 -18.52 6.30
CA LEU A 56 3.21 -18.48 7.73
C LEU A 56 4.42 -17.84 8.41
N LYS A 57 4.25 -16.66 9.00
CA LYS A 57 5.26 -16.04 9.88
C LYS A 57 4.94 -16.35 11.33
N ARG A 58 5.80 -17.15 11.96
CA ARG A 58 5.64 -17.48 13.38
C ARG A 58 6.10 -16.33 14.27
N ARG A 59 5.19 -15.86 15.13
CA ARG A 59 5.50 -14.92 16.22
C ARG A 59 5.25 -15.61 17.54
N GLU A 60 6.29 -16.22 18.08
CA GLU A 60 6.24 -16.96 19.33
C GLU A 60 5.73 -16.09 20.49
N GLY A 61 4.79 -16.62 21.26
CA GLY A 61 4.16 -15.91 22.38
C GLY A 61 3.11 -14.87 21.98
N SER A 62 2.82 -14.70 20.68
CA SER A 62 1.78 -13.77 20.24
C SER A 62 0.39 -14.27 20.67
N LEU A 63 -0.36 -13.42 21.39
CA LEU A 63 -1.72 -13.71 21.82
C LEU A 63 -2.76 -13.47 20.71
N THR A 64 -2.36 -12.93 19.57
CA THR A 64 -3.24 -12.65 18.42
C THR A 64 -2.75 -13.39 17.18
N VAL A 65 -3.67 -13.61 16.24
CA VAL A 65 -3.39 -14.15 14.91
C VAL A 65 -4.05 -13.24 13.88
N ALA A 66 -3.32 -12.93 12.82
CA ALA A 66 -3.88 -12.30 11.63
C ALA A 66 -3.68 -13.20 10.41
N ALA A 67 -4.69 -13.26 9.55
CA ALA A 67 -4.61 -13.93 8.25
C ALA A 67 -5.16 -13.02 7.15
N GLY A 68 -4.59 -13.11 5.95
CA GLY A 68 -5.08 -12.46 4.75
C GLY A 68 -5.12 -13.46 3.60
N LEU A 69 -6.29 -13.63 3.00
CA LEU A 69 -6.44 -14.31 1.72
C LEU A 69 -6.44 -13.25 0.62
N PHE A 70 -5.33 -13.13 -0.06
CA PHE A 70 -5.09 -12.12 -1.09
C PHE A 70 -5.47 -12.66 -2.46
N ILE A 71 -6.14 -11.84 -3.26
CA ILE A 71 -6.60 -12.14 -4.62
C ILE A 71 -5.81 -11.28 -5.58
N ARG A 72 -5.07 -11.89 -6.51
CA ARG A 72 -4.22 -11.22 -7.48
C ARG A 72 -5.03 -10.48 -8.55
N GLY A 73 -4.57 -9.31 -8.96
CA GLY A 73 -5.01 -8.59 -10.16
C GLY A 73 -5.68 -7.24 -9.93
N GLY A 74 -6.38 -6.99 -8.80
CA GLY A 74 -6.94 -5.66 -8.49
C GLY A 74 -7.69 -5.02 -9.67
N ALA A 75 -7.31 -3.80 -10.02
CA ALA A 75 -7.92 -3.02 -11.12
C ALA A 75 -7.81 -3.70 -12.50
N ALA A 76 -6.86 -4.61 -12.71
CA ALA A 76 -6.75 -5.38 -13.95
C ALA A 76 -7.82 -6.48 -14.09
N ASN A 77 -8.51 -6.84 -13.00
CA ASN A 77 -9.60 -7.82 -13.01
C ASN A 77 -10.94 -7.23 -13.49
N ILE A 78 -11.06 -5.93 -13.53
CA ILE A 78 -12.30 -5.19 -13.74
C ILE A 78 -12.19 -4.25 -14.94
N ASN A 79 -13.32 -3.73 -15.37
CA ASN A 79 -13.44 -2.73 -16.44
C ASN A 79 -14.51 -1.69 -16.06
N ALA A 80 -14.74 -0.71 -16.93
CA ALA A 80 -15.68 0.37 -16.67
C ALA A 80 -17.13 -0.11 -16.42
N GLN A 81 -17.52 -1.28 -16.95
CA GLN A 81 -18.89 -1.80 -16.82
C GLN A 81 -19.13 -2.51 -15.49
N ASN A 82 -18.07 -3.09 -14.91
CA ASN A 82 -18.15 -3.83 -13.66
C ASN A 82 -17.25 -3.24 -12.54
N ALA A 83 -16.85 -1.98 -12.68
CA ALA A 83 -16.08 -1.28 -11.67
C ALA A 83 -16.76 -1.39 -10.30
N GLY A 84 -15.98 -1.76 -9.27
CA GLY A 84 -16.46 -1.98 -7.91
C GLY A 84 -17.01 -3.39 -7.62
N ILE A 85 -17.14 -4.28 -8.62
CA ILE A 85 -17.71 -5.63 -8.40
C ILE A 85 -16.91 -6.44 -7.38
N GLU A 86 -15.57 -6.37 -7.40
CA GLU A 86 -14.71 -7.11 -6.49
C GLU A 86 -14.86 -6.60 -5.05
N THR A 87 -14.89 -5.29 -4.87
CA THR A 87 -15.11 -4.65 -3.56
C THR A 87 -16.50 -4.97 -3.01
N LEU A 88 -17.54 -4.87 -3.85
CA LEU A 88 -18.92 -5.22 -3.46
C LEU A 88 -19.02 -6.71 -3.10
N MET A 89 -18.46 -7.59 -3.92
CA MET A 89 -18.48 -9.03 -3.72
C MET A 89 -17.81 -9.42 -2.40
N LEU A 90 -16.58 -8.94 -2.14
CA LEU A 90 -15.87 -9.22 -0.91
C LEU A 90 -16.58 -8.65 0.32
N SER A 91 -17.11 -7.43 0.23
CA SER A 91 -17.86 -6.82 1.33
C SER A 91 -19.16 -7.57 1.61
N ALA A 92 -19.89 -7.99 0.58
CA ALA A 92 -21.11 -8.79 0.74
C ALA A 92 -20.82 -10.20 1.28
N ALA A 93 -19.67 -10.80 0.92
CA ALA A 93 -19.24 -12.09 1.46
C ALA A 93 -19.05 -12.06 2.98
N THR A 94 -18.63 -10.91 3.54
CA THR A 94 -18.45 -10.75 4.99
C THR A 94 -19.75 -10.52 5.77
N GLU A 95 -20.90 -10.35 5.10
CA GLU A 95 -22.19 -10.17 5.80
C GLU A 95 -22.80 -11.49 6.27
N ALA A 96 -22.77 -12.53 5.43
CA ALA A 96 -23.33 -13.84 5.75
C ALA A 96 -22.78 -14.95 4.84
N THR A 97 -22.80 -16.19 5.34
CA THR A 97 -22.47 -17.38 4.57
C THR A 97 -23.61 -18.40 4.63
N THR A 98 -23.50 -19.48 3.86
CA THR A 98 -24.47 -20.56 3.89
C THR A 98 -24.58 -21.20 5.29
N ASN A 99 -23.46 -21.35 6.01
CA ASN A 99 -23.43 -21.99 7.32
C ASN A 99 -23.56 -21.01 8.50
N PHE A 100 -23.28 -19.74 8.24
CA PHE A 100 -23.33 -18.67 9.22
C PHE A 100 -24.22 -17.51 8.71
N PRO A 101 -25.55 -17.62 8.91
CA PRO A 101 -26.45 -16.50 8.65
C PRO A 101 -26.02 -15.25 9.43
N ARG A 102 -26.31 -14.05 8.92
CA ARG A 102 -25.82 -12.74 9.39
C ARG A 102 -25.83 -12.61 10.92
N GLU A 103 -26.97 -12.82 11.56
CA GLU A 103 -27.09 -12.59 13.00
C GLU A 103 -26.24 -13.57 13.82
N LYS A 104 -26.17 -14.83 13.39
CA LYS A 104 -25.32 -15.84 14.02
C LYS A 104 -23.85 -15.48 13.86
N MET A 105 -23.43 -15.12 12.66
CA MET A 105 -22.05 -14.75 12.37
C MET A 105 -21.62 -13.53 13.18
N ARG A 106 -22.41 -12.48 13.18
CA ARG A 106 -22.14 -11.26 13.97
C ARG A 106 -22.03 -11.53 15.47
N SER A 107 -22.97 -12.32 16.01
CA SER A 107 -22.96 -12.69 17.43
C SER A 107 -21.70 -13.50 17.79
N GLU A 108 -21.30 -14.48 16.96
CA GLU A 108 -20.11 -15.29 17.22
C GLU A 108 -18.82 -14.45 17.12
N LEU A 109 -18.67 -13.66 16.07
CA LEU A 109 -17.51 -12.79 15.88
C LEU A 109 -17.36 -11.78 17.03
N SER A 110 -18.49 -11.17 17.44
CA SER A 110 -18.50 -10.21 18.56
C SER A 110 -18.06 -10.84 19.88
N ARG A 111 -18.55 -12.06 20.20
CA ARG A 111 -18.14 -12.76 21.43
C ARG A 111 -16.66 -13.12 21.45
N MET A 112 -16.08 -13.41 20.31
CA MET A 112 -14.66 -13.76 20.18
C MET A 112 -13.74 -12.55 20.04
N GLY A 113 -14.29 -11.35 19.87
CA GLY A 113 -13.49 -10.18 19.49
C GLY A 113 -12.79 -10.35 18.15
N THR A 114 -13.39 -11.15 17.26
CA THR A 114 -12.84 -11.45 15.93
C THR A 114 -13.34 -10.44 14.92
N VAL A 115 -12.43 -10.00 14.05
CA VAL A 115 -12.75 -9.13 12.93
C VAL A 115 -12.44 -9.86 11.62
N ILE A 116 -13.46 -9.96 10.76
CA ILE A 116 -13.30 -10.37 9.35
C ILE A 116 -13.68 -9.17 8.50
N GLY A 117 -12.80 -8.79 7.58
CA GLY A 117 -12.99 -7.62 6.72
C GLY A 117 -12.46 -7.86 5.31
N SER A 118 -12.67 -6.86 4.45
CA SER A 118 -12.14 -6.89 3.10
C SER A 118 -11.64 -5.51 2.68
N SER A 119 -10.69 -5.50 1.76
CA SER A 119 -10.26 -4.28 1.05
C SER A 119 -9.78 -4.63 -0.35
N SER A 120 -9.83 -3.64 -1.23
CA SER A 120 -9.36 -3.75 -2.61
C SER A 120 -8.49 -2.55 -2.95
N ASN A 121 -7.44 -2.78 -3.74
CA ASN A 121 -6.60 -1.71 -4.29
C ASN A 121 -6.27 -2.02 -5.77
N ASN A 122 -5.43 -1.21 -6.37
CA ASN A 122 -5.10 -1.35 -7.78
C ASN A 122 -4.40 -2.67 -8.14
N ASP A 123 -3.71 -3.31 -7.20
CA ASP A 123 -2.87 -4.49 -7.45
C ASP A 123 -3.47 -5.79 -6.97
N TYR A 124 -4.25 -5.75 -5.89
CA TYR A 124 -4.86 -6.93 -5.28
C TYR A 124 -6.04 -6.57 -4.37
N SER A 125 -6.82 -7.57 -4.04
CA SER A 125 -7.83 -7.48 -2.98
C SER A 125 -7.51 -8.46 -1.86
N VAL A 126 -8.10 -8.28 -0.68
CA VAL A 126 -7.89 -9.16 0.47
C VAL A 126 -9.15 -9.36 1.28
N LEU A 127 -9.39 -10.62 1.67
CA LEU A 127 -10.21 -10.99 2.83
C LEU A 127 -9.27 -11.14 4.02
N SER A 128 -9.54 -10.43 5.11
CA SER A 128 -8.68 -10.38 6.29
C SER A 128 -9.37 -10.96 7.51
N LEU A 129 -8.59 -11.58 8.39
CA LEU A 129 -8.99 -12.10 9.69
C LEU A 129 -8.03 -11.56 10.75
N ALA A 130 -8.58 -11.01 11.82
CA ALA A 130 -7.84 -10.70 13.05
C ALA A 130 -8.59 -11.26 14.25
N THR A 131 -7.89 -12.04 15.07
CA THR A 131 -8.50 -12.74 16.21
C THR A 131 -7.46 -13.01 17.31
N THR A 132 -7.90 -13.44 18.48
CA THR A 132 -6.99 -13.97 19.50
C THR A 132 -6.58 -15.41 19.17
N ARG A 133 -5.40 -15.83 19.65
CA ARG A 133 -4.92 -17.22 19.46
C ARG A 133 -5.92 -18.25 20.01
N MET A 134 -6.57 -17.93 21.12
CA MET A 134 -7.56 -18.80 21.77
C MET A 134 -8.80 -19.06 20.90
N HIS A 135 -9.21 -18.09 20.08
CA HIS A 135 -10.39 -18.18 19.22
C HIS A 135 -10.06 -18.48 17.75
N PHE A 136 -8.78 -18.75 17.44
CA PHE A 136 -8.32 -18.88 16.06
C PHE A 136 -9.06 -19.97 15.29
N ASP A 137 -9.21 -21.16 15.85
CA ASP A 137 -9.80 -22.31 15.14
C ASP A 137 -11.26 -22.02 14.75
N ARG A 138 -12.05 -21.46 15.66
CA ARG A 138 -13.45 -21.10 15.36
C ARG A 138 -13.53 -19.89 14.41
N SER A 139 -12.65 -18.93 14.58
CA SER A 139 -12.58 -17.77 13.67
C SER A 139 -12.16 -18.18 12.26
N TRP A 140 -11.23 -19.13 12.14
CA TRP A 140 -10.83 -19.72 10.86
C TRP A 140 -11.96 -20.45 10.16
N GLU A 141 -12.78 -21.21 10.90
CA GLU A 141 -13.96 -21.87 10.35
C GLU A 141 -14.91 -20.86 9.68
N ILE A 142 -15.19 -19.74 10.36
CA ILE A 142 -16.04 -18.67 9.79
C ILE A 142 -15.33 -18.00 8.61
N PHE A 143 -14.05 -17.64 8.76
CA PHE A 143 -13.26 -16.99 7.71
C PHE A 143 -13.18 -17.83 6.43
N SER A 144 -12.91 -19.12 6.58
CA SER A 144 -12.87 -20.04 5.43
C SER A 144 -14.26 -20.20 4.79
N ASP A 145 -15.33 -20.15 5.57
CA ASP A 145 -16.68 -20.21 5.05
C ASP A 145 -17.08 -18.92 4.29
N VAL A 146 -16.62 -17.75 4.75
CA VAL A 146 -16.76 -16.48 4.02
C VAL A 146 -16.08 -16.56 2.65
N ALA A 147 -14.89 -17.17 2.58
CA ALA A 147 -14.17 -17.36 1.32
C ALA A 147 -14.80 -18.40 0.40
N LEU A 148 -15.39 -19.48 0.96
CA LEU A 148 -15.85 -20.65 0.20
C LEU A 148 -17.34 -20.61 -0.14
N ARG A 149 -18.18 -20.06 0.73
CA ARG A 149 -19.64 -20.21 0.70
C ARG A 149 -20.39 -18.93 1.09
N PRO A 150 -20.02 -17.75 0.55
CA PRO A 150 -20.80 -16.54 0.80
C PRO A 150 -22.23 -16.73 0.33
N SER A 151 -23.22 -16.23 1.08
CA SER A 151 -24.63 -16.45 0.77
C SER A 151 -25.12 -15.56 -0.38
N PHE A 152 -24.60 -14.34 -0.49
CA PHE A 152 -25.03 -13.32 -1.44
C PHE A 152 -26.56 -13.23 -1.52
N THR A 153 -27.24 -13.13 -0.36
CA THR A 153 -28.69 -12.92 -0.35
C THR A 153 -29.02 -11.57 -0.97
N LYS A 154 -30.20 -11.41 -1.52
CA LYS A 154 -30.64 -10.15 -2.10
C LYS A 154 -30.60 -9.02 -1.08
N GLU A 155 -30.98 -9.33 0.16
CA GLU A 155 -31.02 -8.40 1.27
C GLU A 155 -29.63 -7.95 1.69
N ASP A 156 -28.65 -8.90 1.78
CA ASP A 156 -27.26 -8.60 2.17
C ASP A 156 -26.57 -7.77 1.10
N VAL A 157 -26.74 -8.15 -0.17
CA VAL A 157 -26.15 -7.40 -1.29
C VAL A 157 -26.74 -5.98 -1.38
N ALA A 158 -28.07 -5.84 -1.26
CA ALA A 158 -28.71 -4.52 -1.29
C ALA A 158 -28.22 -3.61 -0.15
N LEU A 159 -28.04 -4.16 1.05
CA LEU A 159 -27.51 -3.40 2.19
C LEU A 159 -26.10 -2.88 1.94
N VAL A 160 -25.20 -3.73 1.39
CA VAL A 160 -23.82 -3.34 1.10
C VAL A 160 -23.80 -2.33 -0.04
N GLN A 161 -24.58 -2.55 -1.11
CA GLN A 161 -24.74 -1.58 -2.20
C GLN A 161 -25.14 -0.20 -1.70
N GLN A 162 -26.15 -0.14 -0.82
CA GLN A 162 -26.62 1.14 -0.25
C GLN A 162 -25.49 1.84 0.53
N ARG A 163 -24.74 1.11 1.35
CA ARG A 163 -23.61 1.68 2.10
C ARG A 163 -22.52 2.20 1.16
N MET A 164 -22.17 1.44 0.12
CA MET A 164 -21.15 1.85 -0.85
C MET A 164 -21.60 3.07 -1.65
N VAL A 165 -22.84 3.09 -2.12
CA VAL A 165 -23.38 4.25 -2.87
C VAL A 165 -23.37 5.52 -2.03
N VAL A 166 -23.77 5.45 -0.75
CA VAL A 166 -23.70 6.59 0.16
C VAL A 166 -22.27 7.07 0.32
N SER A 167 -21.33 6.16 0.62
CA SER A 167 -19.90 6.51 0.77
C SER A 167 -19.32 7.15 -0.50
N LEU A 168 -19.61 6.58 -1.69
CA LEU A 168 -19.13 7.12 -2.96
C LEU A 168 -19.73 8.48 -3.32
N SER A 169 -20.95 8.77 -2.86
CA SER A 169 -21.59 10.09 -3.03
C SER A 169 -20.95 11.13 -2.11
N ASP A 170 -20.70 10.78 -0.86
CA ASP A 170 -20.04 11.66 0.12
C ASP A 170 -18.60 12.02 -0.31
N ASP A 171 -17.94 11.12 -1.03
CA ASP A 171 -16.58 11.33 -1.57
C ASP A 171 -16.48 12.57 -2.48
N THR A 172 -17.54 12.90 -3.22
CA THR A 172 -17.53 14.09 -4.09
C THR A 172 -17.63 15.38 -3.31
N ASP A 173 -18.15 15.35 -2.09
CA ASP A 173 -18.29 16.53 -1.21
C ASP A 173 -16.99 16.83 -0.45
N ASN A 174 -16.14 15.82 -0.25
CA ASN A 174 -14.82 15.98 0.33
C ASN A 174 -13.80 16.43 -0.75
N PRO A 175 -13.23 17.64 -0.66
CA PRO A 175 -12.32 18.15 -1.68
C PRO A 175 -11.07 17.31 -1.87
N ASP A 176 -10.51 16.71 -0.81
CA ASP A 176 -9.30 15.88 -0.89
C ASP A 176 -9.56 14.57 -1.64
N VAL A 177 -10.66 13.90 -1.30
CA VAL A 177 -11.05 12.64 -1.96
C VAL A 177 -11.40 12.89 -3.42
N TYR A 178 -12.11 13.98 -3.70
CA TYR A 178 -12.47 14.35 -5.06
C TYR A 178 -11.22 14.73 -5.89
N LEU A 179 -10.27 15.48 -5.32
CA LEU A 179 -8.98 15.79 -5.94
C LEU A 179 -8.22 14.51 -6.31
N GLN A 180 -8.19 13.51 -5.39
CA GLN A 180 -7.53 12.24 -5.66
C GLN A 180 -8.17 11.51 -6.86
N LYS A 181 -9.51 11.45 -6.93
CA LYS A 181 -10.22 10.86 -8.07
C LYS A 181 -9.93 11.57 -9.40
N LEU A 182 -9.89 12.90 -9.37
CA LEU A 182 -9.50 13.70 -10.55
C LEU A 182 -8.05 13.39 -10.97
N GLN A 183 -7.15 13.31 -10.01
CA GLN A 183 -5.74 13.02 -10.24
C GLN A 183 -5.54 11.60 -10.83
N GLU A 184 -6.25 10.62 -10.33
CA GLU A 184 -6.19 9.24 -10.85
C GLU A 184 -6.69 9.16 -12.29
N ARG A 185 -7.75 9.90 -12.63
CA ARG A 185 -8.24 10.01 -14.01
C ARG A 185 -7.18 10.57 -14.96
N VAL A 186 -6.41 11.56 -14.53
CA VAL A 186 -5.35 12.18 -15.35
C VAL A 186 -4.11 11.28 -15.42
N ALA A 187 -3.69 10.72 -14.28
CA ALA A 187 -2.46 9.95 -14.19
C ALA A 187 -2.59 8.57 -14.85
N TYR A 188 -3.76 7.95 -14.73
CA TYR A 188 -4.00 6.58 -15.21
C TYR A 188 -4.79 6.52 -16.52
N ALA A 189 -4.87 7.62 -17.27
CA ALA A 189 -5.53 7.62 -18.59
C ALA A 189 -4.90 6.55 -19.50
N GLY A 190 -5.73 5.60 -19.97
CA GLY A 190 -5.28 4.48 -20.82
C GLY A 190 -4.57 3.34 -20.07
N HIS A 191 -4.49 3.40 -18.76
CA HIS A 191 -3.87 2.39 -17.91
C HIS A 191 -4.94 1.58 -17.14
N PRO A 192 -4.74 0.28 -16.82
CA PRO A 192 -5.71 -0.52 -16.05
C PRO A 192 -6.13 0.11 -14.71
N TYR A 193 -5.27 0.88 -14.05
CA TYR A 193 -5.58 1.59 -12.80
C TYR A 193 -6.63 2.70 -12.94
N LEU A 194 -7.05 3.03 -14.17
CA LEU A 194 -8.21 3.90 -14.39
C LEU A 194 -9.52 3.23 -13.95
N ASN A 195 -9.55 1.90 -13.91
CA ASN A 195 -10.71 1.17 -13.42
C ASN A 195 -10.77 1.30 -11.89
N ASP A 196 -11.72 2.09 -11.40
CA ASP A 196 -11.90 2.32 -9.97
C ASP A 196 -12.35 1.03 -9.27
N THR A 197 -11.53 0.50 -8.37
CA THR A 197 -11.86 -0.70 -7.59
C THR A 197 -13.02 -0.48 -6.62
N SER A 198 -13.30 0.78 -6.25
CA SER A 198 -14.48 1.15 -5.43
C SER A 198 -15.75 1.24 -6.26
N GLY A 199 -15.63 1.41 -7.58
CA GLY A 199 -16.74 1.60 -8.50
C GLY A 199 -17.30 3.03 -8.49
N THR A 200 -18.48 3.15 -9.10
CA THR A 200 -19.29 4.36 -9.07
C THR A 200 -20.69 4.04 -8.54
N PRO A 201 -21.46 5.04 -8.06
CA PRO A 201 -22.85 4.80 -7.65
C PRO A 201 -23.67 4.06 -8.72
N GLU A 202 -23.45 4.40 -10.00
CA GLU A 202 -24.17 3.81 -11.14
C GLU A 202 -23.74 2.36 -11.42
N THR A 203 -22.45 2.03 -11.30
CA THR A 203 -21.97 0.65 -11.51
C THR A 203 -22.40 -0.24 -10.36
N ILE A 204 -22.20 0.21 -9.10
CA ILE A 204 -22.59 -0.53 -7.90
C ILE A 204 -24.10 -0.83 -7.89
N ALA A 205 -24.95 0.14 -8.21
CA ALA A 205 -26.40 -0.04 -8.18
C ALA A 205 -26.92 -1.08 -9.20
N LYS A 206 -26.18 -1.35 -10.27
CA LYS A 206 -26.57 -2.31 -11.31
C LYS A 206 -26.16 -3.76 -11.05
N LEU A 207 -25.20 -3.99 -10.16
CA LEU A 207 -24.67 -5.32 -9.88
C LEU A 207 -25.70 -6.17 -9.13
N THR A 208 -25.89 -7.40 -9.56
CA THR A 208 -26.85 -8.33 -8.97
C THR A 208 -26.16 -9.41 -8.10
N PRO A 209 -26.88 -10.09 -7.20
CA PRO A 209 -26.34 -11.24 -6.48
C PRO A 209 -25.76 -12.32 -7.42
N ASP A 210 -26.36 -12.53 -8.58
CA ASP A 210 -25.86 -13.51 -9.55
C ASP A 210 -24.57 -13.05 -10.25
N ASP A 211 -24.38 -11.75 -10.44
CA ASP A 211 -23.11 -11.19 -10.90
C ASP A 211 -22.01 -11.46 -9.88
N LEU A 212 -22.29 -11.24 -8.60
CA LEU A 212 -21.34 -11.49 -7.53
C LEU A 212 -20.99 -12.98 -7.41
N ARG A 213 -21.95 -13.90 -7.53
CA ARG A 213 -21.68 -15.35 -7.51
C ARG A 213 -20.78 -15.75 -8.66
N ARG A 214 -21.11 -15.33 -9.89
CA ARG A 214 -20.26 -15.62 -11.07
C ARG A 214 -18.85 -15.07 -10.93
N TYR A 215 -18.73 -13.84 -10.41
CA TYR A 215 -17.43 -13.20 -10.21
C TYR A 215 -16.62 -13.91 -9.13
N HIS A 216 -17.27 -14.29 -8.01
CA HIS A 216 -16.66 -15.08 -6.94
C HIS A 216 -16.11 -16.40 -7.46
N ASP A 217 -16.90 -17.17 -8.23
CA ASP A 217 -16.50 -18.46 -8.78
C ASP A 217 -15.29 -18.33 -9.75
N GLN A 218 -15.19 -17.21 -10.46
CA GLN A 218 -14.06 -16.91 -11.34
C GLN A 218 -12.77 -16.55 -10.57
N LEU A 219 -12.90 -15.91 -9.41
CA LEU A 219 -11.76 -15.46 -8.63
C LEU A 219 -11.23 -16.52 -7.66
N MET A 220 -12.11 -17.33 -7.07
CA MET A 220 -11.76 -18.28 -6.03
C MET A 220 -11.10 -19.54 -6.60
N GLN A 221 -9.94 -19.37 -7.19
CA GLN A 221 -9.06 -20.41 -7.69
C GLN A 221 -7.71 -20.32 -6.98
N THR A 222 -7.20 -21.44 -6.45
CA THR A 222 -5.98 -21.44 -5.64
C THR A 222 -4.76 -20.87 -6.35
N SER A 223 -4.66 -21.03 -7.69
CA SER A 223 -3.60 -20.44 -8.50
C SER A 223 -3.59 -18.89 -8.51
N ARG A 224 -4.73 -18.27 -8.19
CA ARG A 224 -4.90 -16.81 -8.12
C ARG A 224 -4.66 -16.26 -6.73
N LEU A 225 -4.70 -17.10 -5.71
CA LEU A 225 -4.72 -16.70 -4.32
C LEU A 225 -3.32 -16.76 -3.69
N LEU A 226 -3.14 -15.96 -2.65
CA LEU A 226 -2.02 -16.01 -1.72
C LEU A 226 -2.60 -15.98 -0.31
N LEU A 227 -2.22 -16.91 0.54
CA LEU A 227 -2.59 -16.89 1.96
C LEU A 227 -1.37 -16.49 2.79
N VAL A 228 -1.51 -15.46 3.60
CA VAL A 228 -0.48 -15.05 4.57
C VAL A 228 -1.07 -15.09 5.96
N ILE A 229 -0.38 -15.77 6.89
CA ILE A 229 -0.80 -15.90 8.29
C ILE A 229 0.37 -15.45 9.18
N VAL A 230 0.08 -14.68 10.21
CA VAL A 230 1.06 -14.24 11.21
C VAL A 230 0.51 -14.49 12.62
N GLY A 231 1.25 -15.23 13.43
CA GLY A 231 0.86 -15.57 14.80
C GLY A 231 1.69 -16.69 15.39
N ASP A 232 1.40 -17.09 16.62
CA ASP A 232 2.05 -18.27 17.24
C ASP A 232 1.32 -19.55 16.85
N LEU A 233 1.58 -20.03 15.65
CA LEU A 233 0.98 -21.21 15.05
C LEU A 233 2.04 -22.19 14.55
N ASN A 234 1.73 -23.49 14.58
CA ASN A 234 2.60 -24.52 14.08
C ASN A 234 2.39 -24.71 12.57
N PRO A 235 3.45 -24.77 11.75
CA PRO A 235 3.34 -24.94 10.30
C PRO A 235 2.59 -26.21 9.85
N SER A 236 2.74 -27.34 10.57
CA SER A 236 2.00 -28.58 10.24
C SER A 236 0.50 -28.40 10.43
N ASP A 237 0.10 -27.84 11.57
CA ASP A 237 -1.32 -27.67 11.92
C ASP A 237 -2.01 -26.70 10.95
N VAL A 238 -1.30 -25.61 10.57
CA VAL A 238 -1.78 -24.66 9.55
C VAL A 238 -1.92 -25.33 8.18
N ARG A 239 -0.97 -26.18 7.77
CA ARG A 239 -1.06 -26.92 6.52
C ARG A 239 -2.31 -27.82 6.49
N ASP A 240 -2.56 -28.58 7.56
CA ASP A 240 -3.72 -29.46 7.67
C ASP A 240 -5.02 -28.65 7.65
N LEU A 241 -5.07 -27.56 8.38
CA LEU A 241 -6.21 -26.64 8.43
C LEU A 241 -6.53 -26.03 7.06
N VAL A 242 -5.52 -25.57 6.33
CA VAL A 242 -5.67 -25.01 4.97
C VAL A 242 -6.10 -26.10 3.98
N THR A 243 -5.52 -27.31 4.08
CA THR A 243 -5.88 -28.45 3.23
C THR A 243 -7.35 -28.85 3.43
N ALA A 244 -7.82 -28.87 4.67
CA ALA A 244 -9.20 -29.23 5.01
C ALA A 244 -10.23 -28.14 4.59
N SER A 245 -9.80 -26.92 4.33
CA SER A 245 -10.66 -25.76 3.99
C SER A 245 -10.37 -25.21 2.59
N LEU A 246 -9.55 -24.16 2.48
CA LEU A 246 -9.24 -23.44 1.23
C LEU A 246 -8.60 -24.34 0.15
N GLY A 247 -7.90 -25.40 0.55
CA GLY A 247 -7.34 -26.38 -0.37
C GLY A 247 -8.37 -27.17 -1.19
N LYS A 248 -9.66 -27.07 -0.85
CA LYS A 248 -10.78 -27.65 -1.62
C LYS A 248 -11.23 -26.79 -2.81
N LEU A 249 -10.76 -25.54 -2.89
CA LEU A 249 -11.01 -24.68 -4.05
C LEU A 249 -10.41 -25.31 -5.33
N PRO A 250 -11.02 -25.06 -6.50
CA PRO A 250 -10.43 -25.46 -7.77
C PRO A 250 -9.05 -24.81 -7.94
N ARG A 251 -8.09 -25.55 -8.51
CA ARG A 251 -6.76 -24.99 -8.73
C ARG A 251 -6.79 -23.84 -9.74
N GLY A 252 -7.54 -24.02 -10.82
CA GLY A 252 -7.55 -23.07 -11.93
C GLY A 252 -6.21 -22.99 -12.68
N ASN A 253 -6.12 -22.02 -13.55
CA ASN A 253 -4.96 -21.81 -14.42
C ASN A 253 -4.56 -20.32 -14.49
N TYR A 254 -4.87 -19.54 -13.48
CA TYR A 254 -4.54 -18.12 -13.45
C TYR A 254 -3.03 -17.90 -13.58
N LYS A 255 -2.67 -16.96 -14.44
CA LYS A 255 -1.30 -16.45 -14.59
C LYS A 255 -1.31 -14.96 -14.30
N PRO A 256 -0.46 -14.46 -13.40
CA PRO A 256 -0.33 -13.03 -13.17
C PRO A 256 -0.05 -12.29 -14.48
N GLN A 257 -0.77 -11.20 -14.72
CA GLN A 257 -0.49 -10.29 -15.83
C GLN A 257 0.46 -9.21 -15.32
N GLU A 258 1.41 -8.85 -16.16
CA GLU A 258 2.29 -7.73 -15.86
C GLU A 258 1.50 -6.42 -15.96
N VAL A 259 1.59 -5.60 -14.90
CA VAL A 259 0.99 -4.27 -14.89
C VAL A 259 1.91 -3.35 -15.70
N PRO A 260 1.41 -2.68 -16.76
CA PRO A 260 2.24 -1.80 -17.57
C PRO A 260 2.86 -0.67 -16.74
N ALA A 261 4.11 -0.31 -17.03
CA ALA A 261 4.72 0.85 -16.38
C ALA A 261 4.05 2.16 -16.85
N LEU A 262 3.87 3.11 -15.94
CA LEU A 262 3.40 4.45 -16.29
C LEU A 262 4.52 5.25 -16.97
N SER A 263 4.13 6.02 -18.00
CA SER A 263 5.01 6.97 -18.69
C SER A 263 4.35 8.33 -18.81
N PHE A 264 5.01 9.35 -18.29
CA PHE A 264 4.58 10.75 -18.43
C PHE A 264 5.60 11.49 -19.32
N GLU A 265 5.15 11.91 -20.50
CA GLU A 265 6.01 12.53 -21.50
C GLU A 265 6.30 13.99 -21.22
N LYS A 266 5.35 14.70 -20.60
CA LYS A 266 5.45 16.12 -20.26
C LYS A 266 4.66 16.47 -19.02
N SER A 267 4.99 17.60 -18.39
CA SER A 267 4.17 18.19 -17.33
C SER A 267 2.87 18.74 -17.90
N THR A 268 1.78 18.53 -17.15
CA THR A 268 0.43 19.03 -17.50
C THR A 268 -0.24 19.59 -16.26
N VAL A 269 -1.25 20.45 -16.44
CA VAL A 269 -2.13 20.89 -15.38
C VAL A 269 -3.58 20.87 -15.86
N GLU A 270 -4.46 20.18 -15.11
CA GLU A 270 -5.89 20.25 -15.25
C GLU A 270 -6.49 21.00 -14.07
N VAL A 271 -7.40 21.94 -14.35
CA VAL A 271 -8.07 22.74 -13.32
C VAL A 271 -9.55 22.47 -13.38
N THR A 272 -10.06 21.92 -12.28
CA THR A 272 -11.51 21.70 -12.09
C THR A 272 -12.06 22.85 -11.24
N PRO A 273 -13.00 23.64 -11.80
CA PRO A 273 -13.61 24.75 -11.08
C PRO A 273 -14.40 24.25 -9.88
N ARG A 274 -14.12 24.84 -8.70
CA ARG A 274 -14.92 24.67 -7.49
C ARG A 274 -14.81 25.91 -6.62
N ASP A 275 -15.93 26.37 -6.08
CA ASP A 275 -15.94 27.50 -5.16
C ASP A 275 -15.47 27.03 -3.76
N LEU A 276 -14.20 27.26 -3.49
CA LEU A 276 -13.53 26.84 -2.26
C LEU A 276 -12.67 28.01 -1.75
N PRO A 277 -12.51 28.14 -0.42
CA PRO A 277 -11.67 29.19 0.18
C PRO A 277 -10.18 29.05 -0.15
N THR A 278 -9.75 27.87 -0.62
CA THR A 278 -8.37 27.56 -0.97
C THR A 278 -8.34 26.59 -2.17
N ASN A 279 -7.24 26.57 -2.92
CA ASN A 279 -7.04 25.59 -3.98
C ASN A 279 -6.46 24.30 -3.40
N TYR A 280 -6.98 23.15 -3.81
CA TYR A 280 -6.46 21.82 -3.53
C TYR A 280 -5.66 21.35 -4.74
N ILE A 281 -4.40 21.01 -4.53
CA ILE A 281 -3.45 20.77 -5.62
C ILE A 281 -2.74 19.45 -5.36
N GLN A 282 -2.72 18.59 -6.37
CA GLN A 282 -1.91 17.37 -6.37
C GLN A 282 -1.16 17.27 -7.70
N GLY A 283 0.12 16.88 -7.64
CA GLY A 283 0.92 16.57 -8.81
C GLY A 283 1.53 15.19 -8.67
N LEU A 284 1.44 14.34 -9.70
CA LEU A 284 2.06 13.03 -9.72
C LEU A 284 3.19 12.97 -10.76
N PHE A 285 4.28 12.31 -10.39
CA PHE A 285 5.37 11.87 -11.25
C PHE A 285 5.52 10.36 -11.19
N THR A 286 6.10 9.74 -12.20
CA THR A 286 6.35 8.30 -12.18
C THR A 286 7.40 7.94 -11.14
N ALA A 287 7.30 6.76 -10.56
CA ALA A 287 8.24 6.27 -9.57
C ALA A 287 8.66 4.82 -9.88
N PRO A 288 9.80 4.35 -9.34
CA PRO A 288 10.22 2.97 -9.54
C PRO A 288 9.22 1.99 -8.90
N ALA A 289 8.94 0.89 -9.59
CA ALA A 289 8.18 -0.23 -9.03
C ALA A 289 8.90 -0.82 -7.81
N LEU A 290 8.17 -1.54 -6.95
CA LEU A 290 8.73 -2.17 -5.75
C LEU A 290 9.82 -3.22 -6.08
N THR A 291 9.79 -3.78 -7.28
CA THR A 291 10.83 -4.70 -7.80
C THR A 291 12.12 -4.01 -8.25
N SER A 292 12.08 -2.70 -8.46
CA SER A 292 13.24 -1.94 -8.93
C SER A 292 14.25 -1.67 -7.80
N PRO A 293 15.56 -1.80 -8.04
CA PRO A 293 16.57 -1.40 -7.05
C PRO A 293 16.54 0.11 -6.73
N ASP A 294 16.00 0.93 -7.63
CA ASP A 294 15.85 2.37 -7.43
C ASP A 294 14.83 2.74 -6.33
N ILE A 295 14.00 1.78 -5.89
CA ILE A 295 12.93 2.05 -4.90
C ILE A 295 13.48 2.54 -3.56
N TYR A 296 14.63 2.03 -3.13
CA TYR A 296 15.25 2.39 -1.86
C TYR A 296 15.75 3.83 -1.87
N ALA A 297 16.48 4.21 -2.91
CA ALA A 297 16.92 5.59 -3.11
C ALA A 297 15.73 6.55 -3.29
N MET A 298 14.68 6.11 -3.99
CA MET A 298 13.48 6.90 -4.19
C MET A 298 12.70 7.13 -2.89
N ARG A 299 12.68 6.17 -1.97
CA ARG A 299 12.09 6.34 -0.62
C ARG A 299 12.84 7.41 0.17
N VAL A 300 14.17 7.39 0.15
CA VAL A 300 14.99 8.42 0.79
C VAL A 300 14.76 9.78 0.15
N ALA A 301 14.80 9.85 -1.19
CA ALA A 301 14.56 11.07 -1.94
C ALA A 301 13.19 11.70 -1.65
N SER A 302 12.14 10.87 -1.59
CA SER A 302 10.78 11.33 -1.29
C SER A 302 10.63 11.82 0.16
N SER A 303 11.30 11.19 1.12
CA SER A 303 11.32 11.67 2.52
C SER A 303 12.04 13.00 2.65
N LEU A 304 13.21 13.13 2.02
CA LEU A 304 13.95 14.41 1.98
C LEU A 304 13.12 15.52 1.31
N LEU A 305 12.43 15.19 0.21
CA LEU A 305 11.55 16.15 -0.48
C LEU A 305 10.42 16.59 0.44
N ARG A 306 9.78 15.68 1.14
CA ARG A 306 8.70 15.98 2.10
C ARG A 306 9.16 16.93 3.18
N ASP A 307 10.30 16.66 3.80
CA ASP A 307 10.83 17.50 4.88
C ASP A 307 11.18 18.90 4.38
N ARG A 308 11.81 19.01 3.19
CA ARG A 308 12.12 20.30 2.55
C ARG A 308 10.88 21.07 2.15
N VAL A 309 9.90 20.41 1.56
CA VAL A 309 8.62 21.02 1.18
C VAL A 309 7.88 21.53 2.42
N PHE A 310 7.85 20.77 3.50
CA PHE A 310 7.24 21.20 4.75
C PHE A 310 7.96 22.43 5.32
N GLU A 311 9.28 22.40 5.37
CA GLU A 311 10.09 23.53 5.86
C GLU A 311 9.90 24.80 5.03
N GLU A 312 9.98 24.68 3.70
CA GLU A 312 9.98 25.83 2.80
C GLU A 312 8.58 26.44 2.59
N VAL A 313 7.53 25.59 2.51
CA VAL A 313 6.16 26.04 2.26
C VAL A 313 5.47 26.46 3.55
N ARG A 314 5.57 25.63 4.61
CA ARG A 314 4.85 25.89 5.86
C ARG A 314 5.65 26.76 6.83
N VAL A 315 6.88 26.33 7.17
CA VAL A 315 7.62 26.97 8.27
C VAL A 315 8.13 28.32 7.86
N LYS A 316 8.82 28.43 6.70
CA LYS A 316 9.47 29.67 6.27
C LYS A 316 8.52 30.68 5.62
N ARG A 317 7.52 30.20 4.85
CA ARG A 317 6.66 31.09 4.05
C ARG A 317 5.22 31.12 4.46
N ASN A 318 4.77 30.20 5.31
CA ASN A 318 3.37 30.12 5.80
C ASN A 318 2.33 30.14 4.64
N LEU A 319 2.66 29.44 3.53
CA LEU A 319 1.81 29.37 2.34
C LEU A 319 0.70 28.30 2.47
N SER A 320 0.95 27.27 3.25
CA SER A 320 0.02 26.16 3.48
C SER A 320 0.23 25.56 4.86
N TYR A 321 -0.86 25.02 5.43
CA TYR A 321 -0.81 24.26 6.68
C TYR A 321 -0.33 22.82 6.47
N ALA A 322 -0.67 22.20 5.33
CA ALA A 322 -0.43 20.77 5.07
C ALA A 322 0.18 20.52 3.69
N PRO A 323 1.39 21.06 3.41
CA PRO A 323 2.13 20.67 2.22
C PRO A 323 2.72 19.28 2.44
N ASP A 324 2.73 18.44 1.41
CA ASP A 324 3.27 17.07 1.49
C ASP A 324 3.99 16.67 0.20
N ALA A 325 4.94 15.74 0.33
CA ALA A 325 5.50 14.99 -0.77
C ALA A 325 5.48 13.50 -0.38
N PHE A 326 5.02 12.65 -1.28
CA PHE A 326 4.76 11.25 -0.98
C PHE A 326 5.25 10.30 -2.08
N LEU A 327 5.42 9.04 -1.70
CA LEU A 327 5.68 7.92 -2.59
C LEU A 327 4.63 6.84 -2.33
N ARG A 328 3.89 6.43 -3.37
CA ARG A 328 2.98 5.28 -3.28
C ARG A 328 3.77 3.97 -3.36
N THR A 329 3.12 2.87 -3.04
CA THR A 329 3.67 1.52 -3.20
C THR A 329 2.69 0.69 -4.02
N GLN A 330 2.90 0.68 -5.34
CA GLN A 330 2.07 0.03 -6.35
C GLN A 330 2.97 -0.64 -7.38
N ALA A 331 2.45 -1.58 -8.17
CA ALA A 331 3.20 -2.19 -9.27
C ALA A 331 3.55 -1.14 -10.33
N ALA A 332 2.58 -0.33 -10.79
CA ALA A 332 2.83 0.88 -11.58
C ALA A 332 2.90 2.09 -10.64
N ASN A 333 4.08 2.35 -10.11
CA ASN A 333 4.25 3.26 -8.97
C ASN A 333 4.35 4.72 -9.35
N VAL A 334 3.91 5.58 -8.44
CA VAL A 334 3.97 7.04 -8.54
C VAL A 334 4.44 7.65 -7.23
N GLY A 335 5.11 8.79 -7.34
CA GLY A 335 5.29 9.72 -6.24
C GLY A 335 4.58 11.02 -6.56
N GLY A 336 4.47 11.93 -5.59
CA GLY A 336 3.76 13.15 -5.84
C GLY A 336 3.98 14.24 -4.82
N LEU A 337 3.36 15.36 -5.13
CA LEU A 337 3.25 16.56 -4.31
C LEU A 337 1.79 16.82 -3.99
N TYR A 338 1.51 17.32 -2.79
CA TYR A 338 0.20 17.76 -2.37
C TYR A 338 0.29 19.08 -1.61
N VAL A 339 -0.64 20.01 -1.86
CA VAL A 339 -0.74 21.24 -1.09
C VAL A 339 -2.15 21.83 -1.19
N THR A 340 -2.64 22.40 -0.07
CA THR A 340 -3.80 23.28 -0.07
C THR A 340 -3.31 24.71 0.13
N ALA A 341 -3.58 25.63 -0.81
CA ALA A 341 -3.05 26.98 -0.75
C ALA A 341 -3.96 28.01 -1.40
N VAL A 342 -4.01 29.21 -0.82
CA VAL A 342 -4.66 30.37 -1.42
C VAL A 342 -3.86 30.80 -2.66
N ASP A 343 -2.53 30.95 -2.54
CA ASP A 343 -1.64 31.20 -3.65
C ASP A 343 -1.08 29.87 -4.20
N ALA A 344 -1.79 29.32 -5.18
CA ALA A 344 -1.44 28.08 -5.86
C ALA A 344 -0.07 28.18 -6.57
N ASN A 345 0.19 29.32 -7.23
CA ASN A 345 1.36 29.50 -8.07
C ASN A 345 2.64 29.57 -7.24
N GLN A 346 2.63 30.37 -6.16
CA GLN A 346 3.78 30.50 -5.28
C GLN A 346 4.08 29.17 -4.57
N SER A 347 3.06 28.48 -4.06
CA SER A 347 3.23 27.22 -3.36
C SER A 347 3.84 26.15 -4.25
N VAL A 348 3.29 25.95 -5.46
CA VAL A 348 3.80 24.96 -6.42
C VAL A 348 5.22 25.32 -6.90
N ARG A 349 5.50 26.60 -7.15
CA ARG A 349 6.86 27.05 -7.52
C ARG A 349 7.88 26.70 -6.44
N VAL A 350 7.57 26.91 -5.16
CA VAL A 350 8.45 26.54 -4.04
C VAL A 350 8.68 25.03 -4.02
N MET A 351 7.62 24.22 -4.17
CA MET A 351 7.74 22.75 -4.17
C MET A 351 8.57 22.25 -5.36
N LEU A 352 8.37 22.80 -6.55
CA LEU A 352 9.15 22.46 -7.75
C LEU A 352 10.63 22.88 -7.60
N ASN A 353 10.94 23.97 -6.92
CA ASN A 353 12.30 24.37 -6.62
C ASN A 353 13.00 23.35 -5.72
N GLU A 354 12.30 22.74 -4.76
CA GLU A 354 12.88 21.70 -3.91
C GLU A 354 13.16 20.40 -4.69
N ILE A 355 12.32 20.05 -5.67
CA ILE A 355 12.66 18.99 -6.63
C ILE A 355 13.91 19.34 -7.43
N ALA A 356 13.97 20.54 -8.00
CA ALA A 356 15.14 21.01 -8.77
C ALA A 356 16.43 20.99 -7.94
N ARG A 357 16.36 21.34 -6.66
CA ARG A 357 17.50 21.25 -5.74
C ARG A 357 17.94 19.81 -5.50
N LEU A 358 17.01 18.86 -5.32
CA LEU A 358 17.37 17.43 -5.21
C LEU A 358 18.01 16.88 -6.49
N GLN A 359 17.66 17.44 -7.65
CA GLN A 359 18.23 17.03 -8.94
C GLN A 359 19.61 17.63 -9.21
N SER A 360 19.89 18.84 -8.71
CA SER A 360 21.10 19.61 -9.04
C SER A 360 22.14 19.66 -7.92
N GLU A 361 21.70 19.59 -6.66
CA GLU A 361 22.56 19.71 -5.49
C GLU A 361 22.71 18.36 -4.79
N PRO A 362 23.94 17.94 -4.44
CA PRO A 362 24.12 16.73 -3.65
C PRO A 362 23.55 16.92 -2.24
N VAL A 363 22.84 15.92 -1.75
CA VAL A 363 22.40 15.86 -0.34
C VAL A 363 23.58 15.45 0.55
N SER A 364 23.58 15.87 1.82
CA SER A 364 24.63 15.45 2.74
C SER A 364 24.40 13.98 3.19
N ALA A 365 25.47 13.30 3.55
CA ALA A 365 25.37 11.96 4.14
C ALA A 365 24.64 11.99 5.51
N GLU A 366 24.74 13.10 6.22
CA GLU A 366 24.05 13.33 7.49
C GLU A 366 22.54 13.40 7.32
N ASP A 367 22.06 14.13 6.29
CA ASP A 367 20.63 14.21 5.95
C ASP A 367 20.08 12.81 5.60
N ILE A 368 20.82 12.01 4.81
CA ILE A 368 20.42 10.65 4.50
C ILE A 368 20.35 9.80 5.76
N HIS A 369 21.33 9.88 6.64
CA HIS A 369 21.34 9.12 7.88
C HIS A 369 20.16 9.50 8.78
N ALA A 370 19.82 10.77 8.89
CA ALA A 370 18.68 11.25 9.67
C ALA A 370 17.35 10.70 9.12
N VAL A 371 17.13 10.78 7.80
CA VAL A 371 15.96 10.23 7.14
C VAL A 371 15.86 8.72 7.29
N VAL A 372 16.98 8.00 7.12
CA VAL A 372 17.01 6.54 7.29
C VAL A 372 16.68 6.15 8.74
N ALA A 373 17.23 6.84 9.74
CA ALA A 373 16.95 6.58 11.14
C ALA A 373 15.47 6.81 11.50
N GLN A 374 14.86 7.91 10.98
CA GLN A 374 13.44 8.18 11.14
C GLN A 374 12.59 7.12 10.44
N TYR A 375 12.96 6.74 9.23
CA TYR A 375 12.27 5.70 8.47
C TYR A 375 12.29 4.35 9.20
N LEU A 376 13.45 3.95 9.76
CA LEU A 376 13.58 2.72 10.55
C LEU A 376 12.63 2.72 11.75
N THR A 377 12.58 3.82 12.49
CA THR A 377 11.66 3.95 13.64
C THR A 377 10.21 3.77 13.20
N THR A 378 9.79 4.49 12.16
CA THR A 378 8.42 4.39 11.62
C THR A 378 8.13 2.98 11.09
N TYR A 379 9.09 2.35 10.42
CA TYR A 379 8.98 0.99 9.92
C TYR A 379 8.74 -0.01 11.04
N TYR A 380 9.57 0.01 12.10
CA TYR A 380 9.39 -0.91 13.22
C TYR A 380 8.07 -0.70 13.96
N LEU A 381 7.65 0.54 14.19
CA LEU A 381 6.33 0.85 14.75
C LEU A 381 5.19 0.30 13.85
N GLY A 382 5.33 0.43 12.53
CA GLY A 382 4.39 -0.14 11.57
C GLY A 382 4.31 -1.67 11.59
N GLN A 383 5.37 -2.35 12.07
CA GLN A 383 5.44 -3.82 12.15
C GLN A 383 4.97 -4.41 13.50
N GLU A 384 4.40 -3.62 14.39
CA GLU A 384 3.98 -4.09 15.72
C GLU A 384 2.84 -5.11 15.65
N THR A 385 1.93 -4.97 14.68
CA THR A 385 0.76 -5.84 14.57
C THR A 385 0.99 -7.03 13.63
N ASN A 386 0.33 -8.15 13.91
CA ASN A 386 0.35 -9.32 13.02
C ASN A 386 -0.25 -9.00 11.66
N ALA A 387 -1.30 -8.15 11.61
CA ALA A 387 -1.95 -7.73 10.38
C ALA A 387 -1.00 -6.92 9.48
N ALA A 388 -0.25 -5.97 10.05
CA ALA A 388 0.74 -5.19 9.30
C ALA A 388 1.85 -6.08 8.71
N GLN A 389 2.36 -7.03 9.48
CA GLN A 389 3.36 -7.99 9.01
C GLN A 389 2.83 -8.92 7.91
N ALA A 390 1.56 -9.35 8.02
CA ALA A 390 0.91 -10.13 6.97
C ALA A 390 0.75 -9.32 5.67
N GLY A 391 0.33 -8.06 5.78
CA GLY A 391 0.19 -7.14 4.65
C GLY A 391 1.51 -6.87 3.94
N GLU A 392 2.60 -6.64 4.68
CA GLU A 392 3.93 -6.43 4.11
C GLU A 392 4.43 -7.66 3.34
N LEU A 393 4.38 -8.86 3.95
CA LEU A 393 4.77 -10.09 3.27
C LEU A 393 3.97 -10.30 1.99
N ALA A 394 2.66 -10.06 2.04
CA ALA A 394 1.80 -10.17 0.87
C ALA A 394 2.15 -9.13 -0.21
N GLN A 395 2.35 -7.88 0.15
CA GLN A 395 2.71 -6.83 -0.80
C GLN A 395 4.00 -7.16 -1.55
N TYR A 396 5.05 -7.56 -0.83
CA TYR A 396 6.29 -7.98 -1.47
C TYR A 396 6.13 -9.25 -2.30
N GLU A 397 5.33 -10.23 -1.86
CA GLU A 397 5.07 -11.44 -2.63
C GLU A 397 4.26 -11.17 -3.90
N LEU A 398 3.32 -10.23 -3.86
CA LEU A 398 2.41 -9.94 -4.98
C LEU A 398 3.03 -9.00 -6.02
N ILE A 399 3.71 -7.94 -5.57
CA ILE A 399 4.20 -6.85 -6.42
C ILE A 399 5.66 -6.47 -6.20
N GLY A 400 6.35 -7.10 -5.24
CA GLY A 400 7.73 -6.78 -4.84
C GLY A 400 8.77 -7.83 -5.26
N GLY A 401 8.42 -8.79 -6.13
CA GLY A 401 9.35 -9.81 -6.60
C GLY A 401 9.61 -10.95 -5.62
N GLY A 402 8.78 -11.08 -4.60
CA GLY A 402 8.83 -12.12 -3.60
C GLY A 402 9.00 -11.59 -2.17
N TRP A 403 8.40 -12.27 -1.20
CA TRP A 403 8.37 -11.84 0.20
C TRP A 403 9.76 -11.65 0.83
N ARG A 404 10.78 -12.34 0.34
CA ARG A 404 12.16 -12.22 0.87
C ARG A 404 12.72 -10.81 0.70
N ASN A 405 12.27 -10.07 -0.31
CA ASN A 405 12.68 -8.67 -0.51
C ASN A 405 12.18 -7.73 0.61
N SER A 406 11.16 -8.13 1.40
CA SER A 406 10.76 -7.37 2.59
C SER A 406 11.80 -7.46 3.71
N VAL A 407 12.48 -8.60 3.81
CA VAL A 407 13.47 -8.84 4.87
C VAL A 407 14.79 -8.09 4.57
N ASP A 408 15.19 -8.02 3.29
CA ASP A 408 16.41 -7.33 2.85
C ASP A 408 16.26 -5.80 2.77
N PHE A 409 15.04 -5.32 2.99
CA PHE A 409 14.67 -3.91 2.81
C PHE A 409 15.57 -2.96 3.59
N LEU A 410 15.84 -3.25 4.86
CA LEU A 410 16.62 -2.38 5.74
C LEU A 410 18.09 -2.29 5.30
N GLU A 411 18.69 -3.40 4.90
CA GLU A 411 20.06 -3.44 4.39
C GLU A 411 20.19 -2.55 3.14
N LYS A 412 19.26 -2.69 2.21
CA LYS A 412 19.25 -1.93 0.97
C LYS A 412 18.99 -0.43 1.19
N LEU A 413 18.14 -0.10 2.17
CA LEU A 413 17.87 1.31 2.50
C LEU A 413 19.09 2.00 3.10
N THR A 414 19.80 1.32 4.01
CA THR A 414 21.02 1.88 4.64
C THR A 414 22.20 2.02 3.68
N ALA A 415 22.18 1.33 2.56
CA ALA A 415 23.22 1.40 1.52
C ALA A 415 23.03 2.59 0.54
N VAL A 416 21.93 3.35 0.64
CA VAL A 416 21.65 4.48 -0.25
C VAL A 416 22.67 5.60 -0.08
N THR A 417 23.20 6.10 -1.20
CA THR A 417 24.20 7.17 -1.26
C THR A 417 23.60 8.49 -1.74
N PRO A 418 24.28 9.64 -1.49
CA PRO A 418 23.90 10.95 -2.08
C PRO A 418 23.73 10.92 -3.60
N ALA A 419 24.61 10.22 -4.30
CA ALA A 419 24.54 10.08 -5.76
C ALA A 419 23.30 9.28 -6.21
N ASP A 420 22.88 8.28 -5.44
CA ASP A 420 21.66 7.53 -5.73
C ASP A 420 20.40 8.40 -5.57
N VAL A 421 20.34 9.22 -4.53
CA VAL A 421 19.24 10.18 -4.29
C VAL A 421 19.14 11.15 -5.46
N GLN A 422 20.24 11.78 -5.87
CA GLN A 422 20.26 12.70 -7.00
C GLN A 422 19.85 12.02 -8.31
N ARG A 423 20.38 10.84 -8.59
CA ARG A 423 20.09 10.05 -9.79
C ARG A 423 18.60 9.70 -9.89
N VAL A 424 17.97 9.24 -8.81
CA VAL A 424 16.53 8.90 -8.85
C VAL A 424 15.66 10.15 -8.93
N ALA A 425 16.04 11.26 -8.30
CA ALA A 425 15.34 12.54 -8.45
C ALA A 425 15.36 13.01 -9.92
N GLN A 426 16.52 12.97 -10.58
CA GLN A 426 16.66 13.31 -12.01
C GLN A 426 15.86 12.38 -12.91
N LYS A 427 15.84 11.07 -12.61
CA LYS A 427 15.18 10.06 -13.44
C LYS A 427 13.68 10.11 -13.34
N TYR A 428 13.13 10.28 -12.14
CA TYR A 428 11.70 10.05 -11.86
C TYR A 428 10.92 11.33 -11.52
N MET A 429 11.48 12.30 -10.77
CA MET A 429 10.75 13.49 -10.32
C MET A 429 10.65 14.53 -11.45
N ARG A 430 9.99 14.18 -12.54
CA ARG A 430 9.85 15.01 -13.74
C ARG A 430 8.53 14.73 -14.44
N ASN A 431 8.16 15.59 -15.41
CA ASN A 431 6.94 15.42 -16.20
C ASN A 431 5.69 15.29 -15.32
N ILE A 432 5.56 16.20 -14.35
CA ILE A 432 4.53 16.10 -13.30
C ILE A 432 3.16 16.38 -13.91
N ARG A 433 2.20 15.53 -13.63
CA ARG A 433 0.80 15.71 -13.97
C ARG A 433 0.07 16.32 -12.79
N PHE A 434 -0.26 17.61 -12.88
CA PHE A 434 -0.97 18.33 -11.85
C PHE A 434 -2.47 18.33 -12.08
N VAL A 435 -3.21 18.29 -10.99
CA VAL A 435 -4.64 18.59 -10.93
C VAL A 435 -4.86 19.63 -9.84
N VAL A 436 -5.67 20.63 -10.15
CA VAL A 436 -6.10 21.68 -9.24
C VAL A 436 -7.61 21.65 -9.13
N LEU A 437 -8.12 21.56 -7.92
CA LEU A 437 -9.52 21.75 -7.60
C LEU A 437 -9.67 23.11 -6.90
N GLY A 438 -10.30 24.09 -7.55
CA GLY A 438 -10.39 25.46 -7.01
C GLY A 438 -10.72 26.50 -8.08
N ASN A 439 -10.15 27.71 -7.94
CA ASN A 439 -10.42 28.85 -8.83
C ASN A 439 -9.49 28.82 -10.05
N PRO A 440 -10.00 28.60 -11.29
CA PRO A 440 -9.18 28.60 -12.50
C PRO A 440 -8.45 29.93 -12.78
N ASN A 441 -9.00 31.04 -12.33
CA ASN A 441 -8.43 32.38 -12.57
C ASN A 441 -7.21 32.65 -11.67
N SER A 442 -6.99 31.86 -10.62
CA SER A 442 -5.84 31.95 -9.73
C SER A 442 -4.66 31.06 -10.15
N VAL A 443 -4.80 30.29 -11.26
CA VAL A 443 -3.82 29.30 -11.69
C VAL A 443 -3.08 29.78 -12.95
N ASP A 444 -1.82 30.12 -12.79
CA ASP A 444 -0.90 30.34 -13.91
C ASP A 444 -0.33 28.99 -14.38
N ARG A 445 -0.87 28.49 -15.50
CA ARG A 445 -0.50 27.16 -16.05
C ARG A 445 0.99 27.03 -16.36
N SER A 446 1.68 28.12 -16.67
CA SER A 446 3.12 28.12 -16.99
C SER A 446 3.96 27.66 -15.80
N VAL A 447 3.57 28.01 -14.58
CA VAL A 447 4.22 27.57 -13.33
C VAL A 447 4.20 26.05 -13.20
N PHE A 448 3.09 25.42 -13.56
CA PHE A 448 2.88 23.97 -13.40
C PHE A 448 3.53 23.15 -14.53
N THR A 449 3.66 23.73 -15.72
CA THR A 449 4.18 23.02 -16.90
C THR A 449 5.64 23.29 -17.19
N GLY A 450 6.25 24.30 -16.54
CA GLY A 450 7.62 24.74 -16.81
C GLY A 450 7.79 25.38 -18.20
N GLN A 451 6.69 25.73 -18.88
CA GLN A 451 6.74 26.47 -20.15
C GLN A 451 6.73 27.95 -19.83
N ALA A 452 7.76 28.68 -20.31
CA ALA A 452 7.71 30.13 -20.35
C ALA A 452 6.48 30.56 -21.17
N GLY A 453 5.63 31.39 -20.56
CA GLY A 453 4.46 31.96 -21.22
C GLY A 453 4.84 32.97 -22.31
#